data_55f9511fc90a49fd573b36a37b4c9e51
#
_entry.id   55f9511fc90a49fd573b36a37b4c9e51
#
_cell.length_a   1.000
_cell.length_b   1.000
_cell.length_c   1.000
_cell.angle_alpha   90.00
_cell.angle_beta   90.00
_cell.angle_gamma   90.00
#
_symmetry.space_group_name_H-M   'P 1'
#
loop_
_entity.id
_entity.type
_entity.pdbx_description
1 polymer ?
#
loop_
_entity_poly.entity_id
_entity_poly.type
_entity_poly.pdbx_seq_one_letter_code
_entity_poly.pdbx_strand_id
1 'polypeptide(L)'
;MSEEKQLELFKDNRDKDISSIDRLFRDVKRYRKSSEFKKKLDFYCGFPYLGVYNAALVEQQRPGARLVLTTKKWEELYNRKIKPNARPVIILMPFYPVDFLFDIADTRPKAKRVDDDENEAIEAIIHLHRVESTQDVSFYYDNMMKNLPKQGIYYSTEYITGSELQAEIRKDRTEKLHIQINRDYREEYSSYFAINVSIRANKTEQLASLFHELGHLFCQHIDCSWWEGRSYTKETKEFEAEIVSYLVCQRLGIRTKSVEYLSNYMEENEQIPPILIDFVFQAVDAIEQMAKSNMDVTKCLLYKKDRFFKEKVDNIKQQIKEKKEKEKRKTL
;
A
#
# COMPACT_ATOMS: atom_id res chain seq x y z
N MET A 1 -17.70 28.56 24.69
CA MET A 1 -18.36 27.94 23.50
C MET A 1 -19.19 26.82 24.04
N SER A 2 -20.52 26.78 23.80
CA SER A 2 -21.38 25.74 24.36
C SER A 2 -21.06 24.36 23.71
N GLU A 3 -21.23 23.26 24.43
CA GLU A 3 -21.05 21.91 23.94
C GLU A 3 -21.87 21.64 22.65
N GLU A 4 -23.05 22.24 22.53
CA GLU A 4 -23.87 22.18 21.31
C GLU A 4 -23.17 22.76 20.07
N LYS A 5 -22.48 23.90 20.20
CA LYS A 5 -21.71 24.49 19.10
C LYS A 5 -20.50 23.64 18.70
N GLN A 6 -19.87 22.95 19.65
CA GLN A 6 -18.81 21.98 19.33
C GLN A 6 -19.38 20.76 18.61
N LEU A 7 -20.53 20.24 19.03
CA LEU A 7 -21.19 19.10 18.38
C LEU A 7 -21.66 19.43 16.95
N GLU A 8 -22.17 20.64 16.71
CA GLU A 8 -22.52 21.11 15.36
C GLU A 8 -21.28 21.26 14.46
N LEU A 9 -20.19 21.82 14.98
CA LEU A 9 -18.92 21.91 14.24
C LEU A 9 -18.34 20.53 13.89
N PHE A 10 -18.47 19.56 14.80
CA PHE A 10 -18.05 18.17 14.54
C PHE A 10 -18.97 17.46 13.54
N LYS A 11 -20.27 17.72 13.53
CA LYS A 11 -21.20 17.20 12.52
C LYS A 11 -20.92 17.78 11.13
N ASP A 12 -20.77 19.09 11.02
CA ASP A 12 -20.52 19.79 9.75
C ASP A 12 -19.17 19.38 9.14
N ASN A 13 -18.15 19.13 9.97
CA ASN A 13 -16.88 18.59 9.50
C ASN A 13 -16.97 17.14 9.06
N ARG A 14 -17.69 16.28 9.78
CA ARG A 14 -17.87 14.87 9.41
C ARG A 14 -18.59 14.70 8.07
N ASP A 15 -19.62 15.50 7.81
CA ASP A 15 -20.33 15.46 6.53
C ASP A 15 -19.47 15.99 5.37
N LYS A 16 -18.58 16.95 5.63
CA LYS A 16 -17.56 17.42 4.67
C LYS A 16 -16.48 16.38 4.41
N ASP A 17 -16.05 15.63 5.43
CA ASP A 17 -15.04 14.58 5.32
C ASP A 17 -15.58 13.38 4.54
N ILE A 18 -16.81 12.93 4.82
CA ILE A 18 -17.51 11.89 4.05
C ILE A 18 -17.73 12.37 2.61
N SER A 19 -18.10 13.63 2.40
CA SER A 19 -18.24 14.22 1.06
C SER A 19 -16.91 14.28 0.30
N SER A 20 -15.78 14.41 1.00
CA SER A 20 -14.44 14.42 0.39
C SER A 20 -14.03 13.02 -0.08
N ILE A 21 -14.33 11.98 0.71
CA ILE A 21 -14.12 10.57 0.32
C ILE A 21 -15.01 10.21 -0.86
N ASP A 22 -16.31 10.51 -0.79
CA ASP A 22 -17.25 10.29 -1.89
C ASP A 22 -16.87 11.08 -3.15
N ARG A 23 -16.26 12.25 -2.98
CA ARG A 23 -15.75 13.07 -4.07
C ARG A 23 -14.52 12.45 -4.70
N LEU A 24 -13.59 11.91 -3.88
CA LEU A 24 -12.45 11.15 -4.37
C LEU A 24 -12.91 10.02 -5.31
N PHE A 25 -13.88 9.20 -4.88
CA PHE A 25 -14.41 8.10 -5.69
C PHE A 25 -15.19 8.56 -6.93
N ARG A 26 -15.88 9.69 -6.85
CA ARG A 26 -16.59 10.28 -8.01
C ARG A 26 -15.63 10.90 -9.00
N ASP A 27 -14.61 11.59 -8.54
CA ASP A 27 -13.64 12.28 -9.39
C ASP A 27 -12.77 11.28 -10.14
N VAL A 28 -12.41 10.15 -9.55
CA VAL A 28 -11.68 9.09 -10.26
C VAL A 28 -12.46 8.53 -11.45
N LYS A 29 -13.79 8.44 -11.35
CA LYS A 29 -14.64 8.08 -12.50
C LYS A 29 -14.63 9.13 -13.62
N ARG A 30 -14.19 10.36 -13.33
CA ARG A 30 -14.10 11.48 -14.29
C ARG A 30 -12.72 11.62 -14.95
N TYR A 31 -11.65 11.11 -14.30
CA TYR A 31 -10.31 11.20 -14.86
C TYR A 31 -10.12 10.18 -15.98
N ARG A 32 -10.56 10.55 -17.18
CA ARG A 32 -10.26 9.80 -18.40
C ARG A 32 -9.05 10.33 -19.15
N LYS A 33 -8.59 11.55 -18.86
CA LYS A 33 -7.41 12.12 -19.51
C LYS A 33 -6.14 11.54 -18.91
N SER A 34 -5.36 10.87 -19.74
CA SER A 34 -4.12 10.18 -19.35
C SER A 34 -3.12 11.09 -18.65
N SER A 35 -2.93 12.32 -19.16
CA SER A 35 -1.98 13.27 -18.59
C SER A 35 -2.35 13.77 -17.17
N GLU A 36 -3.64 13.95 -16.90
CA GLU A 36 -4.12 14.34 -15.55
C GLU A 36 -4.00 13.18 -14.59
N PHE A 37 -4.31 11.96 -15.04
CA PHE A 37 -4.19 10.76 -14.25
C PHE A 37 -2.73 10.47 -13.86
N LYS A 38 -1.78 10.60 -14.82
CA LYS A 38 -0.35 10.47 -14.56
C LYS A 38 0.13 11.41 -13.47
N LYS A 39 -0.24 12.69 -13.54
CA LYS A 39 0.13 13.68 -12.50
C LYS A 39 -0.34 13.27 -11.11
N LYS A 40 -1.52 12.65 -11.00
CA LYS A 40 -2.03 12.12 -9.73
C LYS A 40 -1.24 10.92 -9.24
N LEU A 41 -0.93 9.95 -10.12
CA LEU A 41 -0.09 8.82 -9.76
C LEU A 41 1.29 9.29 -9.27
N ASP A 42 1.90 10.25 -9.97
CA ASP A 42 3.20 10.84 -9.59
C ASP A 42 3.11 11.53 -8.21
N PHE A 43 1.99 12.23 -7.96
CA PHE A 43 1.75 12.84 -6.65
C PHE A 43 1.67 11.77 -5.55
N TYR A 44 0.92 10.67 -5.74
CA TYR A 44 0.79 9.60 -4.75
C TYR A 44 2.13 8.92 -4.46
N CYS A 45 3.01 8.82 -5.46
CA CYS A 45 4.38 8.33 -5.28
C CYS A 45 5.24 9.23 -4.38
N GLY A 46 4.91 10.51 -4.27
CA GLY A 46 5.58 11.46 -3.39
C GLY A 46 5.37 11.24 -1.89
N PHE A 47 4.40 10.38 -1.50
CA PHE A 47 4.02 10.14 -0.10
C PHE A 47 4.11 8.66 0.31
N PRO A 48 5.29 7.98 0.18
CA PRO A 48 5.42 6.53 0.42
C PRO A 48 5.22 6.13 1.89
N TYR A 49 5.24 7.09 2.81
CA TYR A 49 5.00 6.91 4.24
C TYR A 49 3.51 6.98 4.64
N LEU A 50 2.63 7.36 3.73
CA LEU A 50 1.17 7.27 3.88
C LEU A 50 0.64 6.07 3.10
N GLY A 51 -0.47 5.48 3.50
CA GLY A 51 -1.24 4.60 2.61
C GLY A 51 -1.68 5.37 1.35
N VAL A 52 -1.83 4.67 0.22
CA VAL A 52 -2.13 5.34 -1.06
C VAL A 52 -3.47 6.09 -1.03
N TYR A 53 -4.46 5.59 -0.30
CA TYR A 53 -5.71 6.30 -0.04
C TYR A 53 -5.49 7.65 0.62
N ASN A 54 -4.64 7.68 1.65
CA ASN A 54 -4.33 8.91 2.35
C ASN A 54 -3.54 9.88 1.50
N ALA A 55 -2.63 9.39 0.64
CA ALA A 55 -1.95 10.23 -0.35
C ALA A 55 -2.94 10.87 -1.34
N ALA A 56 -3.98 10.14 -1.75
CA ALA A 56 -5.05 10.67 -2.58
C ALA A 56 -5.92 11.71 -1.85
N LEU A 57 -6.19 11.51 -0.55
CA LEU A 57 -6.88 12.52 0.28
C LEU A 57 -6.05 13.80 0.45
N VAL A 58 -4.72 13.66 0.57
CA VAL A 58 -3.80 14.81 0.59
C VAL A 58 -3.89 15.57 -0.72
N GLU A 59 -3.80 14.91 -1.87
CA GLU A 59 -3.88 15.55 -3.18
C GLU A 59 -5.18 16.36 -3.35
N GLN A 60 -6.29 15.78 -2.92
CA GLN A 60 -7.59 16.42 -3.05
C GLN A 60 -7.75 17.66 -2.18
N GLN A 61 -7.23 17.63 -0.94
CA GLN A 61 -7.35 18.72 0.01
C GLN A 61 -6.26 19.79 -0.16
N ARG A 62 -5.06 19.37 -0.58
CA ARG A 62 -3.88 20.22 -0.75
C ARG A 62 -3.11 19.84 -2.03
N PRO A 63 -3.64 20.14 -3.22
CA PRO A 63 -2.90 19.94 -4.46
C PRO A 63 -1.57 20.69 -4.40
N GLY A 64 -0.45 20.03 -4.64
CA GLY A 64 0.88 20.60 -4.52
C GLY A 64 1.52 20.49 -3.14
N ALA A 65 0.91 19.81 -2.17
CA ALA A 65 1.59 19.42 -0.94
C ALA A 65 2.87 18.65 -1.26
N ARG A 66 3.91 18.86 -0.46
CA ARG A 66 5.24 18.28 -0.70
C ARG A 66 5.68 17.31 0.38
N LEU A 67 5.35 17.60 1.62
CA LEU A 67 5.59 16.76 2.79
C LEU A 67 4.58 17.10 3.86
N VAL A 68 3.74 16.14 4.25
CA VAL A 68 2.71 16.34 5.28
C VAL A 68 2.98 15.46 6.49
N LEU A 69 3.03 16.07 7.67
CA LEU A 69 3.27 15.37 8.94
C LEU A 69 2.36 15.94 10.03
N THR A 70 2.20 15.17 11.12
CA THR A 70 1.52 15.67 12.34
C THR A 70 2.32 16.79 13.00
N THR A 71 1.65 17.63 13.79
CA THR A 71 2.31 18.68 14.59
C THR A 71 3.47 18.11 15.42
N LYS A 72 3.22 16.96 16.06
CA LYS A 72 4.22 16.28 16.89
C LYS A 72 5.49 15.91 16.08
N LYS A 73 5.31 15.29 14.89
CA LYS A 73 6.44 14.92 14.02
C LYS A 73 7.20 16.16 13.51
N TRP A 74 6.50 17.25 13.18
CA TRP A 74 7.14 18.50 12.78
C TRP A 74 8.04 19.05 13.89
N GLU A 75 7.59 18.95 15.14
CA GLU A 75 8.37 19.43 16.29
C GLU A 75 9.56 18.52 16.63
N GLU A 76 9.32 17.22 16.70
CA GLU A 76 10.31 16.21 17.14
C GLU A 76 11.42 15.96 16.12
N LEU A 77 11.05 15.82 14.83
CA LEU A 77 12.01 15.45 13.80
C LEU A 77 12.71 16.66 13.17
N TYR A 78 12.00 17.77 12.99
CA TYR A 78 12.49 18.88 12.20
C TYR A 78 12.54 20.21 12.96
N ASN A 79 12.22 20.21 14.26
CA ASN A 79 12.21 21.43 15.11
C ASN A 79 11.41 22.58 14.47
N ARG A 80 10.27 22.25 13.86
CA ARG A 80 9.37 23.20 13.19
C ARG A 80 8.05 23.33 13.95
N LYS A 81 7.42 24.51 13.86
CA LYS A 81 6.09 24.82 14.41
C LYS A 81 5.11 25.11 13.27
N ILE A 82 3.84 24.76 13.48
CA ILE A 82 2.78 25.10 12.56
C ILE A 82 2.57 26.63 12.57
N LYS A 83 2.37 27.21 11.40
CA LYS A 83 2.03 28.64 11.25
C LYS A 83 0.63 28.93 11.82
N PRO A 84 0.38 30.11 12.39
CA PRO A 84 -0.97 30.53 12.77
C PRO A 84 -1.94 30.44 11.58
N ASN A 85 -3.15 29.95 11.83
CA ASN A 85 -4.22 29.82 10.83
C ASN A 85 -3.94 28.81 9.69
N ALA A 86 -2.90 27.98 9.80
CA ALA A 86 -2.68 26.88 8.88
C ALA A 86 -3.86 25.89 8.93
N ARG A 87 -4.30 25.41 7.77
CA ARG A 87 -5.38 24.43 7.66
C ARG A 87 -4.80 23.02 7.61
N PRO A 88 -5.24 22.10 8.48
CA PRO A 88 -4.79 20.73 8.44
C PRO A 88 -5.34 20.02 7.19
N VAL A 89 -4.60 19.03 6.73
CA VAL A 89 -5.08 17.98 5.84
C VAL A 89 -5.58 16.83 6.71
N ILE A 90 -6.77 16.33 6.43
CA ILE A 90 -7.42 15.26 7.18
C ILE A 90 -7.16 13.94 6.48
N ILE A 91 -6.67 12.95 7.24
CA ILE A 91 -6.45 11.57 6.76
C ILE A 91 -7.21 10.57 7.61
N LEU A 92 -7.41 9.36 7.06
CA LEU A 92 -8.08 8.26 7.74
C LEU A 92 -7.06 7.41 8.52
N MET A 93 -7.45 6.96 9.71
CA MET A 93 -6.64 6.10 10.55
C MET A 93 -7.36 4.79 10.90
N PRO A 94 -6.64 3.65 11.02
CA PRO A 94 -7.27 2.34 11.29
C PRO A 94 -8.01 2.26 12.63
N PHE A 95 -7.55 3.00 13.65
CA PHE A 95 -8.07 2.90 15.02
C PHE A 95 -8.71 4.18 15.53
N TYR A 96 -8.49 5.30 14.86
CA TYR A 96 -9.09 6.60 15.11
C TYR A 96 -9.76 7.06 13.82
N PRO A 97 -10.90 7.78 13.89
CA PRO A 97 -11.58 8.13 12.66
C PRO A 97 -10.71 8.97 11.72
N VAL A 98 -9.93 9.91 12.25
CA VAL A 98 -9.09 10.82 11.46
C VAL A 98 -7.83 11.23 12.20
N ASP A 99 -6.81 11.68 11.45
CA ASP A 99 -5.65 12.40 11.96
C ASP A 99 -5.44 13.69 11.13
N PHE A 100 -4.70 14.64 11.71
CA PHE A 100 -4.48 15.97 11.16
C PHE A 100 -3.01 16.15 10.78
N LEU A 101 -2.76 16.39 9.50
CA LEU A 101 -1.44 16.64 8.96
C LEU A 101 -1.31 18.08 8.47
N PHE A 102 -0.09 18.59 8.48
CA PHE A 102 0.24 19.91 7.96
C PHE A 102 1.36 19.80 6.94
N ASP A 103 1.21 20.49 5.82
CA ASP A 103 2.25 20.56 4.79
C ASP A 103 3.45 21.38 5.29
N ILE A 104 4.66 21.06 4.77
CA ILE A 104 5.89 21.79 5.11
C ILE A 104 5.76 23.30 4.87
N ALA A 105 5.02 23.71 3.85
CA ALA A 105 4.75 25.13 3.55
C ALA A 105 3.95 25.82 4.66
N ASP A 106 3.20 25.07 5.47
CA ASP A 106 2.43 25.57 6.60
C ASP A 106 3.22 25.58 7.92
N THR A 107 4.52 25.31 7.85
CA THR A 107 5.41 25.28 9.02
C THR A 107 6.46 26.39 8.98
N ARG A 108 7.08 26.66 10.13
CA ARG A 108 8.23 27.55 10.28
C ARG A 108 9.23 26.98 11.28
N PRO A 109 10.53 27.24 11.14
CA PRO A 109 11.52 26.89 12.17
C PRO A 109 11.17 27.47 13.54
N LYS A 110 11.44 26.73 14.63
CA LYS A 110 11.27 27.24 16.00
C LYS A 110 12.28 28.34 16.33
N ALA A 111 13.52 28.21 15.82
CA ALA A 111 14.56 29.21 15.94
C ALA A 111 14.94 29.70 14.54
N LYS A 112 14.99 31.02 14.33
CA LYS A 112 15.57 31.61 13.11
C LYS A 112 17.09 31.41 13.16
N ARG A 113 17.66 30.73 12.18
CA ARG A 113 19.06 30.85 11.83
C ARG A 113 19.22 32.02 10.88
N VAL A 114 20.24 32.84 11.10
CA VAL A 114 20.38 34.15 10.43
C VAL A 114 20.82 34.00 8.97
N ASP A 115 21.38 32.85 8.57
CA ASP A 115 22.05 32.65 7.28
C ASP A 115 21.55 31.47 6.44
N ASP A 116 20.49 30.77 6.84
CA ASP A 116 19.98 29.61 6.08
C ASP A 116 18.90 30.04 5.07
N ASP A 117 19.09 29.69 3.79
CA ASP A 117 18.03 29.75 2.80
C ASP A 117 16.92 28.73 3.19
N GLU A 118 15.75 29.25 3.56
CA GLU A 118 14.62 28.43 4.00
C GLU A 118 14.20 27.43 2.90
N ASN A 119 14.36 27.75 1.63
CA ASN A 119 14.03 26.86 0.52
C ASN A 119 14.99 25.68 0.45
N GLU A 120 16.29 25.90 0.62
CA GLU A 120 17.29 24.85 0.66
C GLU A 120 17.05 23.91 1.85
N ALA A 121 16.74 24.45 3.02
CA ALA A 121 16.39 23.65 4.20
C ALA A 121 15.12 22.82 3.99
N ILE A 122 14.11 23.34 3.30
CA ILE A 122 12.88 22.61 2.95
C ILE A 122 13.20 21.46 2.01
N GLU A 123 13.98 21.68 0.95
CA GLU A 123 14.39 20.63 0.01
C GLU A 123 15.17 19.52 0.71
N ALA A 124 16.10 19.88 1.59
CA ALA A 124 16.89 18.92 2.37
C ALA A 124 15.99 18.05 3.27
N ILE A 125 15.00 18.64 3.94
CA ILE A 125 14.03 17.91 4.78
C ILE A 125 13.22 16.92 3.93
N ILE A 126 12.71 17.35 2.78
CA ILE A 126 11.91 16.50 1.89
C ILE A 126 12.76 15.34 1.36
N HIS A 127 13.97 15.62 0.94
CA HIS A 127 14.91 14.61 0.46
C HIS A 127 15.20 13.57 1.54
N LEU A 128 15.59 14.02 2.74
CA LEU A 128 15.89 13.15 3.88
C LEU A 128 14.73 12.23 4.22
N HIS A 129 13.51 12.79 4.32
CA HIS A 129 12.31 12.01 4.65
C HIS A 129 12.00 10.94 3.59
N ARG A 130 12.24 11.22 2.31
CA ARG A 130 12.09 10.23 1.23
C ARG A 130 13.11 9.11 1.32
N VAL A 131 14.38 9.44 1.57
CA VAL A 131 15.47 8.45 1.69
C VAL A 131 15.23 7.52 2.88
N GLU A 132 14.85 8.06 4.04
CA GLU A 132 14.57 7.27 5.25
C GLU A 132 13.37 6.33 5.10
N SER A 133 12.47 6.59 4.15
CA SER A 133 11.29 5.75 3.92
C SER A 133 11.52 4.57 2.97
N THR A 134 12.70 4.47 2.36
CA THR A 134 13.05 3.39 1.42
C THR A 134 14.01 2.38 2.05
N GLN A 135 13.92 1.13 1.60
CA GLN A 135 14.78 0.02 2.01
C GLN A 135 15.47 -0.60 0.79
N ASP A 136 16.44 -1.47 1.02
CA ASP A 136 17.06 -2.24 -0.05
C ASP A 136 16.07 -3.24 -0.70
N VAL A 137 16.25 -3.50 -1.99
CA VAL A 137 15.43 -4.43 -2.77
C VAL A 137 15.39 -5.84 -2.14
N SER A 138 16.52 -6.28 -1.55
CA SER A 138 16.58 -7.59 -0.88
C SER A 138 15.66 -7.64 0.35
N PHE A 139 15.53 -6.55 1.10
CA PHE A 139 14.61 -6.46 2.23
C PHE A 139 13.15 -6.68 1.80
N TYR A 140 12.73 -6.02 0.72
CA TYR A 140 11.38 -6.20 0.19
C TYR A 140 11.16 -7.61 -0.35
N TYR A 141 12.14 -8.13 -1.08
CA TYR A 141 12.08 -9.49 -1.61
C TYR A 141 11.91 -10.54 -0.50
N ASP A 142 12.72 -10.47 0.54
CA ASP A 142 12.67 -11.40 1.67
C ASP A 142 11.33 -11.36 2.42
N ASN A 143 10.76 -10.16 2.58
CA ASN A 143 9.44 -10.02 3.19
C ASN A 143 8.33 -10.58 2.28
N MET A 144 8.42 -10.36 0.97
CA MET A 144 7.48 -10.96 0.01
C MET A 144 7.51 -12.49 0.10
N MET A 145 8.70 -13.11 0.09
CA MET A 145 8.85 -14.57 0.20
C MET A 145 8.25 -15.13 1.50
N LYS A 146 8.31 -14.39 2.61
CA LYS A 146 7.68 -14.78 3.89
C LYS A 146 6.16 -14.63 3.88
N ASN A 147 5.63 -13.69 3.11
CA ASN A 147 4.21 -13.34 3.13
C ASN A 147 3.38 -14.03 2.04
N LEU A 148 3.96 -14.36 0.89
CA LEU A 148 3.24 -15.05 -0.21
C LEU A 148 2.55 -16.34 0.25
N PRO A 149 3.20 -17.27 1.00
CA PRO A 149 2.52 -18.47 1.50
C PRO A 149 1.30 -18.14 2.37
N LYS A 150 1.36 -17.08 3.18
CA LYS A 150 0.25 -16.64 4.05
C LYS A 150 -0.94 -16.07 3.26
N GLN A 151 -0.69 -15.66 2.01
CA GLN A 151 -1.75 -15.28 1.07
C GLN A 151 -2.32 -16.49 0.29
N GLY A 152 -1.81 -17.68 0.55
CA GLY A 152 -2.18 -18.89 -0.20
C GLY A 152 -1.50 -19.00 -1.56
N ILE A 153 -0.36 -18.34 -1.75
CA ILE A 153 0.36 -18.24 -3.02
C ILE A 153 1.64 -19.07 -2.95
N TYR A 154 1.80 -20.00 -3.87
CA TYR A 154 3.06 -20.66 -4.20
C TYR A 154 3.84 -19.78 -5.18
N TYR A 155 5.13 -19.56 -4.90
CA TYR A 155 6.02 -18.78 -5.74
C TYR A 155 7.16 -19.66 -6.25
N SER A 156 7.41 -19.62 -7.54
CA SER A 156 8.57 -20.28 -8.15
C SER A 156 9.24 -19.38 -9.19
N THR A 157 10.50 -19.69 -9.47
CA THR A 157 11.25 -19.10 -10.58
C THR A 157 11.49 -20.18 -11.62
N GLU A 158 11.08 -19.92 -12.87
CA GLU A 158 11.13 -20.90 -13.95
C GLU A 158 11.64 -20.27 -15.26
N TYR A 159 12.05 -21.14 -16.19
CA TYR A 159 12.32 -20.71 -17.56
C TYR A 159 10.98 -20.47 -18.28
N ILE A 160 10.55 -19.23 -18.34
CA ILE A 160 9.34 -18.87 -19.09
C ILE A 160 9.73 -18.73 -20.57
N THR A 161 9.06 -19.48 -21.41
CA THR A 161 9.25 -19.45 -22.87
C THR A 161 8.31 -18.43 -23.48
N GLY A 162 8.87 -17.36 -24.03
CA GLY A 162 8.15 -16.23 -24.64
C GLY A 162 8.93 -14.95 -24.42
N SER A 163 9.00 -14.08 -25.41
CA SER A 163 9.83 -12.86 -25.33
C SER A 163 9.21 -11.76 -24.46
N GLU A 164 7.93 -11.86 -24.14
CA GLU A 164 7.18 -10.77 -23.48
C GLU A 164 6.70 -11.13 -22.05
N LEU A 165 6.47 -12.42 -21.74
CA LEU A 165 6.03 -12.82 -20.41
C LEU A 165 7.20 -12.93 -19.45
N GLN A 166 7.18 -12.13 -18.38
CA GLN A 166 8.16 -12.25 -17.29
C GLN A 166 7.59 -12.95 -16.07
N ALA A 167 6.27 -13.04 -15.93
CA ALA A 167 5.58 -13.75 -14.87
C ALA A 167 4.17 -14.17 -15.32
N GLU A 168 3.58 -15.08 -14.56
CA GLU A 168 2.16 -15.46 -14.68
C GLU A 168 1.59 -15.87 -13.33
N ILE A 169 0.32 -15.55 -13.08
CA ILE A 169 -0.45 -16.07 -11.95
C ILE A 169 -1.58 -16.97 -12.42
N ARG A 170 -1.74 -18.13 -11.75
CA ARG A 170 -2.82 -19.08 -12.02
C ARG A 170 -3.43 -19.63 -10.74
N LYS A 171 -4.65 -20.15 -10.84
CA LYS A 171 -5.23 -20.98 -9.77
C LYS A 171 -4.47 -22.30 -9.72
N ASP A 172 -4.02 -22.66 -8.53
CA ASP A 172 -3.32 -23.91 -8.30
C ASP A 172 -3.50 -24.35 -6.86
N ARG A 173 -3.92 -25.61 -6.66
CA ARG A 173 -4.08 -26.24 -5.35
C ARG A 173 -3.17 -27.43 -5.12
N THR A 174 -2.23 -27.64 -6.00
CA THR A 174 -1.35 -28.82 -5.97
C THR A 174 -0.09 -28.59 -5.17
N GLU A 175 0.36 -27.33 -5.08
CA GLU A 175 1.61 -26.99 -4.42
C GLU A 175 1.45 -26.90 -2.90
N LYS A 176 2.55 -27.21 -2.20
CA LYS A 176 2.62 -27.17 -0.73
C LYS A 176 3.22 -25.88 -0.22
N LEU A 177 2.49 -25.21 0.67
CA LEU A 177 2.91 -24.00 1.33
C LEU A 177 3.37 -24.33 2.75
N HIS A 178 4.52 -23.77 3.12
CA HIS A 178 5.02 -23.85 4.48
C HIS A 178 4.88 -22.50 5.18
N ILE A 179 3.92 -22.40 6.07
CA ILE A 179 3.54 -21.16 6.72
C ILE A 179 4.05 -21.14 8.15
N GLN A 180 4.93 -20.19 8.47
CA GLN A 180 5.38 -19.95 9.84
C GLN A 180 4.29 -19.22 10.62
N ILE A 181 3.68 -19.89 11.59
CA ILE A 181 2.64 -19.31 12.46
C ILE A 181 3.30 -18.45 13.55
N ASN A 182 4.37 -18.97 14.17
CA ASN A 182 5.23 -18.26 15.12
C ASN A 182 6.62 -18.93 15.15
N ARG A 183 7.48 -18.59 16.11
CA ARG A 183 8.86 -19.11 16.18
C ARG A 183 8.95 -20.65 16.21
N ASP A 184 7.98 -21.31 16.85
CA ASP A 184 8.03 -22.74 17.15
C ASP A 184 7.11 -23.60 16.28
N TYR A 185 6.14 -22.96 15.59
CA TYR A 185 5.12 -23.67 14.83
C TYR A 185 5.12 -23.31 13.37
N ARG A 186 5.29 -24.32 12.55
CA ARG A 186 5.18 -24.26 11.08
C ARG A 186 4.06 -25.20 10.64
N GLU A 187 3.25 -24.74 9.71
CA GLU A 187 2.12 -25.49 9.19
C GLU A 187 2.25 -25.70 7.69
N GLU A 188 1.86 -26.87 7.22
CA GLU A 188 1.76 -27.18 5.79
C GLU A 188 0.31 -26.98 5.34
N TYR A 189 0.13 -26.32 4.20
CA TYR A 189 -1.15 -26.04 3.59
C TYR A 189 -1.06 -26.13 2.07
N SER A 190 -2.17 -26.43 1.38
CA SER A 190 -2.21 -26.41 -0.09
C SER A 190 -2.33 -24.98 -0.61
N SER A 191 -1.63 -24.66 -1.69
CA SER A 191 -1.76 -23.36 -2.37
C SER A 191 -3.18 -23.16 -2.89
N TYR A 192 -3.54 -21.91 -3.13
CA TYR A 192 -4.71 -21.51 -3.91
C TYR A 192 -4.31 -20.93 -5.26
N PHE A 193 -3.14 -20.33 -5.29
CA PHE A 193 -2.56 -19.69 -6.47
C PHE A 193 -1.10 -20.08 -6.60
N ALA A 194 -0.61 -20.10 -7.82
CA ALA A 194 0.81 -20.17 -8.12
C ALA A 194 1.21 -18.96 -8.96
N ILE A 195 2.35 -18.35 -8.60
CA ILE A 195 3.00 -17.31 -9.38
C ILE A 195 4.36 -17.83 -9.81
N ASN A 196 4.56 -17.90 -11.13
CA ASN A 196 5.84 -18.25 -11.72
C ASN A 196 6.47 -16.97 -12.27
N VAL A 197 7.74 -16.74 -11.95
CA VAL A 197 8.50 -15.58 -12.44
C VAL A 197 9.72 -16.07 -13.20
N SER A 198 10.12 -15.36 -14.24
CA SER A 198 11.27 -15.72 -15.06
C SER A 198 12.56 -15.77 -14.24
N ILE A 199 13.27 -16.90 -14.27
CA ILE A 199 14.59 -17.05 -13.64
C ILE A 199 15.66 -16.15 -14.25
N ARG A 200 15.43 -15.65 -15.49
CA ARG A 200 16.35 -14.74 -16.17
C ARG A 200 16.26 -13.30 -15.65
N ALA A 201 15.17 -12.96 -14.97
CA ALA A 201 14.97 -11.64 -14.38
C ALA A 201 15.85 -11.45 -13.13
N ASN A 202 16.44 -10.29 -12.96
CA ASN A 202 17.10 -9.92 -11.70
C ASN A 202 16.06 -9.67 -10.59
N LYS A 203 16.49 -9.58 -9.33
CA LYS A 203 15.57 -9.40 -8.18
C LYS A 203 14.62 -8.21 -8.32
N THR A 204 15.06 -7.13 -8.90
CA THR A 204 14.23 -5.93 -9.12
C THR A 204 13.13 -6.21 -10.14
N GLU A 205 13.49 -6.84 -11.25
CA GLU A 205 12.55 -7.26 -12.29
C GLU A 205 11.58 -8.33 -11.78
N GLN A 206 12.07 -9.30 -10.98
CA GLN A 206 11.24 -10.31 -10.33
C GLN A 206 10.19 -9.67 -9.41
N LEU A 207 10.57 -8.67 -8.59
CA LEU A 207 9.62 -7.96 -7.75
C LEU A 207 8.60 -7.17 -8.56
N ALA A 208 9.00 -6.46 -9.61
CA ALA A 208 8.07 -5.71 -10.44
C ALA A 208 7.04 -6.63 -11.12
N SER A 209 7.50 -7.76 -11.67
CA SER A 209 6.63 -8.79 -12.26
C SER A 209 5.71 -9.42 -11.20
N LEU A 210 6.24 -9.71 -10.01
CA LEU A 210 5.45 -10.21 -8.89
C LEU A 210 4.37 -9.23 -8.47
N PHE A 211 4.67 -7.92 -8.39
CA PHE A 211 3.68 -6.91 -8.04
C PHE A 211 2.59 -6.75 -9.10
N HIS A 212 2.93 -6.92 -10.37
CA HIS A 212 1.96 -6.97 -11.47
C HIS A 212 0.99 -8.16 -11.30
N GLU A 213 1.50 -9.36 -11.07
CA GLU A 213 0.69 -10.56 -10.87
C GLU A 213 -0.17 -10.48 -9.59
N LEU A 214 0.37 -9.91 -8.53
CA LEU A 214 -0.41 -9.61 -7.32
C LEU A 214 -1.46 -8.52 -7.56
N GLY A 215 -1.20 -7.59 -8.48
CA GLY A 215 -2.17 -6.63 -8.97
C GLY A 215 -3.39 -7.35 -9.58
N HIS A 216 -3.17 -8.35 -10.43
CA HIS A 216 -4.26 -9.18 -10.94
C HIS A 216 -5.04 -9.89 -9.82
N LEU A 217 -4.35 -10.42 -8.82
CA LEU A 217 -5.00 -11.12 -7.71
C LEU A 217 -5.85 -10.17 -6.86
N PHE A 218 -5.24 -9.09 -6.36
CA PHE A 218 -5.92 -8.19 -5.41
C PHE A 218 -6.94 -7.25 -6.07
N CYS A 219 -6.79 -6.95 -7.37
CA CYS A 219 -7.84 -6.31 -8.17
C CYS A 219 -8.96 -7.27 -8.58
N GLN A 220 -8.92 -8.54 -8.13
CA GLN A 220 -9.93 -9.57 -8.38
C GLN A 220 -10.09 -9.91 -9.88
N HIS A 221 -9.00 -9.90 -10.64
CA HIS A 221 -8.98 -10.31 -12.05
C HIS A 221 -8.94 -11.84 -12.24
N ILE A 222 -8.76 -12.57 -11.14
CA ILE A 222 -8.75 -14.04 -11.14
C ILE A 222 -10.06 -14.49 -10.49
N ASP A 223 -10.89 -15.16 -11.25
CA ASP A 223 -12.13 -15.70 -10.73
C ASP A 223 -11.86 -16.68 -9.59
N CYS A 224 -12.47 -16.43 -8.43
CA CYS A 224 -12.21 -17.15 -7.19
C CYS A 224 -13.47 -17.17 -6.33
N SER A 225 -13.70 -18.26 -5.60
CA SER A 225 -14.86 -18.39 -4.70
C SER A 225 -14.84 -17.45 -3.48
N TRP A 226 -13.75 -16.68 -3.30
CA TRP A 226 -13.59 -15.78 -2.16
C TRP A 226 -14.13 -14.37 -2.37
N TRP A 227 -14.46 -14.02 -3.62
CA TRP A 227 -15.05 -12.73 -3.97
C TRP A 227 -16.07 -12.87 -5.10
N GLU A 228 -16.90 -11.87 -5.23
CA GLU A 228 -17.82 -11.75 -6.34
C GLU A 228 -17.05 -11.43 -7.62
N GLY A 229 -17.48 -12.03 -8.74
CA GLY A 229 -16.89 -11.77 -10.04
C GLY A 229 -17.04 -10.30 -10.45
N ARG A 230 -15.98 -9.73 -11.05
CA ARG A 230 -15.99 -8.40 -11.66
C ARG A 230 -16.13 -8.51 -13.17
N SER A 231 -16.84 -7.55 -13.77
CA SER A 231 -16.83 -7.36 -15.21
C SER A 231 -15.74 -6.35 -15.59
N TYR A 232 -14.82 -6.74 -16.46
CA TYR A 232 -13.71 -5.90 -16.97
C TYR A 232 -13.32 -6.34 -18.39
N THR A 233 -12.75 -5.43 -19.17
CA THR A 233 -12.10 -5.77 -20.44
C THR A 233 -10.67 -6.28 -20.20
N LYS A 234 -10.08 -6.94 -21.17
CA LYS A 234 -8.66 -7.33 -21.10
C LYS A 234 -7.77 -6.12 -20.85
N GLU A 235 -8.04 -5.02 -21.56
CA GLU A 235 -7.31 -3.77 -21.42
C GLU A 235 -7.42 -3.18 -19.99
N THR A 236 -8.62 -3.11 -19.42
CA THR A 236 -8.82 -2.67 -18.03
C THR A 236 -8.02 -3.51 -17.05
N LYS A 237 -8.05 -4.84 -17.23
CA LYS A 237 -7.34 -5.79 -16.37
C LYS A 237 -5.84 -5.55 -16.38
N GLU A 238 -5.22 -5.45 -17.53
CA GLU A 238 -3.78 -5.21 -17.67
C GLU A 238 -3.40 -3.83 -17.14
N PHE A 239 -4.20 -2.81 -17.45
CA PHE A 239 -3.93 -1.45 -17.02
C PHE A 239 -4.02 -1.28 -15.50
N GLU A 240 -5.02 -1.90 -14.83
CA GLU A 240 -5.11 -1.88 -13.35
C GLU A 240 -3.90 -2.58 -12.71
N ALA A 241 -3.48 -3.75 -13.22
CA ALA A 241 -2.32 -4.46 -12.71
C ALA A 241 -1.01 -3.67 -12.91
N GLU A 242 -0.87 -3.01 -14.05
CA GLU A 242 0.29 -2.16 -14.34
C GLU A 242 0.35 -0.94 -13.42
N ILE A 243 -0.80 -0.27 -13.15
CA ILE A 243 -0.84 0.84 -12.17
C ILE A 243 -0.45 0.35 -10.78
N VAL A 244 -0.89 -0.83 -10.36
CA VAL A 244 -0.50 -1.40 -9.07
C VAL A 244 1.00 -1.61 -9.01
N SER A 245 1.60 -2.28 -10.01
CA SER A 245 3.05 -2.48 -10.09
C SER A 245 3.81 -1.16 -10.09
N TYR A 246 3.38 -0.19 -10.90
CA TYR A 246 3.95 1.15 -10.97
C TYR A 246 3.95 1.85 -9.60
N LEU A 247 2.78 1.96 -8.95
CA LEU A 247 2.65 2.66 -7.67
C LEU A 247 3.50 1.99 -6.59
N VAL A 248 3.45 0.66 -6.47
CA VAL A 248 4.23 -0.07 -5.47
C VAL A 248 5.71 0.13 -5.71
N CYS A 249 6.21 -0.07 -6.94
CA CYS A 249 7.62 0.11 -7.26
C CYS A 249 8.10 1.53 -6.96
N GLN A 250 7.38 2.55 -7.46
CA GLN A 250 7.78 3.95 -7.25
C GLN A 250 7.80 4.33 -5.76
N ARG A 251 6.78 3.90 -5.01
CA ARG A 251 6.64 4.22 -3.58
C ARG A 251 7.63 3.45 -2.69
N LEU A 252 8.13 2.30 -3.16
CA LEU A 252 9.21 1.56 -2.51
C LEU A 252 10.61 1.98 -3.00
N GLY A 253 10.72 2.94 -3.92
CA GLY A 253 11.99 3.39 -4.49
C GLY A 253 12.63 2.38 -5.44
N ILE A 254 11.85 1.45 -5.99
CA ILE A 254 12.31 0.41 -6.92
C ILE A 254 12.21 0.96 -8.35
N ARG A 255 13.34 1.11 -9.02
CA ARG A 255 13.38 1.56 -10.42
C ARG A 255 13.18 0.39 -11.37
N THR A 256 12.15 0.46 -12.22
CA THR A 256 11.79 -0.59 -13.17
C THR A 256 11.41 -0.01 -14.53
N LYS A 257 11.39 -0.88 -15.56
CA LYS A 257 10.91 -0.51 -16.90
C LYS A 257 9.40 -0.29 -16.98
N SER A 258 8.63 -0.80 -16.01
CA SER A 258 7.17 -0.57 -15.91
C SER A 258 6.82 0.91 -15.86
N VAL A 259 7.71 1.74 -15.31
CA VAL A 259 7.57 3.20 -15.30
C VAL A 259 7.52 3.77 -16.71
N GLU A 260 8.41 3.28 -17.59
CA GLU A 260 8.49 3.70 -19.00
C GLU A 260 7.25 3.22 -19.77
N TYR A 261 6.85 1.97 -19.54
CA TYR A 261 5.68 1.40 -20.20
C TYR A 261 4.39 2.18 -19.90
N LEU A 262 4.10 2.42 -18.63
CA LEU A 262 2.89 3.16 -18.22
C LEU A 262 2.94 4.62 -18.70
N SER A 263 4.12 5.25 -18.69
CA SER A 263 4.32 6.59 -19.22
C SER A 263 4.06 6.64 -20.72
N ASN A 264 4.63 5.73 -21.48
CA ASN A 264 4.44 5.63 -22.93
C ASN A 264 2.96 5.36 -23.27
N TYR A 265 2.31 4.42 -22.56
CA TYR A 265 0.89 4.16 -22.76
C TYR A 265 0.03 5.42 -22.57
N MET A 266 0.31 6.21 -21.53
CA MET A 266 -0.44 7.43 -21.24
C MET A 266 -0.09 8.61 -22.16
N GLU A 267 1.10 8.61 -22.79
CA GLU A 267 1.48 9.58 -23.82
C GLU A 267 0.85 9.26 -25.17
N GLU A 268 0.74 7.97 -25.51
CA GLU A 268 0.14 7.50 -26.76
C GLU A 268 -1.40 7.55 -26.76
N ASN A 269 -2.01 7.44 -25.57
CA ASN A 269 -3.47 7.40 -25.43
C ASN A 269 -3.99 8.62 -24.67
N GLU A 270 -4.87 9.39 -25.29
CA GLU A 270 -5.52 10.55 -24.65
C GLU A 270 -6.39 10.17 -23.46
N GLN A 271 -6.92 8.95 -23.43
CA GLN A 271 -7.82 8.44 -22.40
C GLN A 271 -7.34 7.12 -21.83
N ILE A 272 -7.50 6.95 -20.52
CA ILE A 272 -7.31 5.67 -19.85
C ILE A 272 -8.56 4.79 -19.95
N PRO A 273 -8.43 3.45 -19.90
CA PRO A 273 -9.56 2.56 -19.81
C PRO A 273 -10.34 2.79 -18.51
N PRO A 274 -11.62 2.37 -18.43
CA PRO A 274 -12.40 2.49 -17.21
C PRO A 274 -11.84 1.56 -16.13
N ILE A 275 -11.27 2.13 -15.08
CA ILE A 275 -10.71 1.39 -13.94
C ILE A 275 -11.55 1.55 -12.68
N LEU A 276 -11.41 0.62 -11.73
CA LEU A 276 -11.92 0.75 -10.38
C LEU A 276 -10.78 1.06 -9.42
N ILE A 277 -10.52 2.33 -9.22
CA ILE A 277 -9.36 2.84 -8.44
C ILE A 277 -9.35 2.29 -7.01
N ASP A 278 -10.50 1.99 -6.43
CA ASP A 278 -10.64 1.43 -5.10
C ASP A 278 -9.91 0.07 -5.00
N PHE A 279 -10.10 -0.81 -5.99
CA PHE A 279 -9.37 -2.08 -6.05
C PHE A 279 -7.87 -1.87 -6.24
N VAL A 280 -7.48 -0.93 -7.09
CA VAL A 280 -6.07 -0.57 -7.29
C VAL A 280 -5.42 -0.11 -5.98
N PHE A 281 -6.07 0.80 -5.24
CA PHE A 281 -5.52 1.30 -3.99
C PHE A 281 -5.46 0.22 -2.90
N GLN A 282 -6.49 -0.63 -2.80
CA GLN A 282 -6.47 -1.78 -1.90
C GLN A 282 -5.35 -2.76 -2.24
N ALA A 283 -5.12 -3.03 -3.53
CA ALA A 283 -4.02 -3.87 -3.99
C ALA A 283 -2.65 -3.28 -3.63
N VAL A 284 -2.45 -1.98 -3.90
CA VAL A 284 -1.22 -1.27 -3.56
C VAL A 284 -0.93 -1.35 -2.06
N ASP A 285 -1.91 -1.00 -1.21
CA ASP A 285 -1.73 -1.03 0.25
C ASP A 285 -1.44 -2.46 0.76
N ALA A 286 -2.11 -3.49 0.21
CA ALA A 286 -1.88 -4.88 0.57
C ALA A 286 -0.45 -5.33 0.20
N ILE A 287 0.01 -5.03 -1.00
CA ILE A 287 1.34 -5.41 -1.50
C ILE A 287 2.44 -4.65 -0.74
N GLU A 288 2.25 -3.35 -0.48
CA GLU A 288 3.20 -2.57 0.31
C GLU A 288 3.34 -3.10 1.75
N GLN A 289 2.24 -3.51 2.38
CA GLN A 289 2.30 -4.15 3.70
C GLN A 289 3.09 -5.46 3.66
N MET A 290 2.89 -6.28 2.62
CA MET A 290 3.67 -7.50 2.42
C MET A 290 5.16 -7.21 2.22
N ALA A 291 5.51 -6.19 1.46
CA ALA A 291 6.89 -5.81 1.19
C ALA A 291 7.59 -5.18 2.41
N LYS A 292 6.89 -4.33 3.16
CA LYS A 292 7.46 -3.55 4.26
C LYS A 292 7.59 -4.32 5.59
N SER A 293 6.85 -5.42 5.79
CA SER A 293 6.85 -6.14 7.06
C SER A 293 6.54 -7.63 6.93
N ASN A 294 7.00 -8.42 7.90
CA ASN A 294 6.53 -9.80 8.07
C ASN A 294 5.15 -9.77 8.73
N MET A 295 4.09 -9.96 7.94
CA MET A 295 2.71 -9.84 8.40
C MET A 295 2.30 -10.96 9.38
N ASP A 296 1.46 -10.62 10.35
CA ASP A 296 0.77 -11.63 11.16
C ASP A 296 -0.17 -12.44 10.26
N VAL A 297 -0.16 -13.75 10.43
CA VAL A 297 -0.94 -14.70 9.63
C VAL A 297 -2.45 -14.37 9.65
N THR A 298 -2.96 -13.84 10.76
CA THR A 298 -4.38 -13.49 10.91
C THR A 298 -4.81 -12.28 10.06
N LYS A 299 -3.85 -11.50 9.57
CA LYS A 299 -4.10 -10.37 8.67
C LYS A 299 -4.07 -10.76 7.20
N CYS A 300 -3.57 -11.96 6.89
CA CYS A 300 -3.36 -12.43 5.53
C CYS A 300 -4.62 -13.02 4.89
N LEU A 301 -4.63 -13.07 3.56
CA LEU A 301 -5.79 -13.47 2.77
C LEU A 301 -6.26 -14.89 3.12
N LEU A 302 -5.32 -15.83 3.25
CA LEU A 302 -5.64 -17.22 3.55
C LEU A 302 -6.42 -17.35 4.87
N TYR A 303 -5.97 -16.73 5.94
CA TYR A 303 -6.68 -16.74 7.21
C TYR A 303 -8.05 -16.07 7.13
N LYS A 304 -8.16 -14.96 6.41
CA LYS A 304 -9.41 -14.21 6.29
C LYS A 304 -10.46 -14.94 5.46
N LYS A 305 -10.05 -15.74 4.50
CA LYS A 305 -10.93 -16.34 3.49
C LYS A 305 -11.12 -17.84 3.65
N ASP A 306 -10.13 -18.56 4.21
CA ASP A 306 -10.19 -20.00 4.37
C ASP A 306 -10.57 -20.39 5.81
N ARG A 307 -11.73 -21.01 5.98
CA ARG A 307 -12.24 -21.41 7.28
C ARG A 307 -11.38 -22.49 7.94
N PHE A 308 -10.94 -23.49 7.19
CA PHE A 308 -10.15 -24.61 7.74
C PHE A 308 -8.78 -24.13 8.21
N PHE A 309 -8.12 -23.29 7.42
CA PHE A 309 -6.84 -22.71 7.83
C PHE A 309 -6.99 -21.84 9.09
N LYS A 310 -8.05 -21.04 9.17
CA LYS A 310 -8.37 -20.22 10.33
C LYS A 310 -8.54 -21.08 11.58
N GLU A 311 -9.39 -22.11 11.53
CA GLU A 311 -9.63 -23.03 12.66
C GLU A 311 -8.31 -23.69 13.12
N LYS A 312 -7.46 -24.08 12.18
CA LYS A 312 -6.15 -24.69 12.47
C LYS A 312 -5.20 -23.75 13.21
N VAL A 313 -5.08 -22.51 12.72
CA VAL A 313 -4.25 -21.46 13.35
C VAL A 313 -4.77 -21.10 14.74
N ASP A 314 -6.08 -20.97 14.92
CA ASP A 314 -6.69 -20.63 16.19
C ASP A 314 -6.44 -21.76 17.23
N ASN A 315 -6.56 -23.03 16.84
CA ASN A 315 -6.22 -24.19 17.68
C ASN A 315 -4.75 -24.17 18.12
N ILE A 316 -3.82 -23.87 17.23
CA ILE A 316 -2.38 -23.76 17.55
C ILE A 316 -2.18 -22.63 18.57
N LYS A 317 -2.77 -21.48 18.36
CA LYS A 317 -2.68 -20.34 19.31
C LYS A 317 -3.23 -20.68 20.69
N GLN A 318 -4.34 -21.40 20.75
CA GLN A 318 -4.91 -21.87 22.01
C GLN A 318 -3.98 -22.84 22.75
N GLN A 319 -3.42 -23.83 22.05
CA GLN A 319 -2.45 -24.78 22.65
C GLN A 319 -1.23 -24.07 23.21
N ILE A 320 -0.71 -23.05 22.52
CA ILE A 320 0.41 -22.23 23.01
C ILE A 320 0.03 -21.50 24.30
N LYS A 321 -1.18 -20.93 24.35
CA LYS A 321 -1.67 -20.21 25.52
C LYS A 321 -1.78 -21.15 26.74
N GLU A 322 -2.39 -22.32 26.55
CA GLU A 322 -2.53 -23.34 27.63
C GLU A 322 -1.17 -23.85 28.13
N LYS A 323 -0.20 -24.05 27.19
CA LYS A 323 1.16 -24.46 27.57
C LYS A 323 1.83 -23.40 28.44
N LYS A 324 1.75 -22.13 28.04
CA LYS A 324 2.31 -21.00 28.82
C LYS A 324 1.65 -20.86 30.22
N GLU A 325 0.34 -21.09 30.32
CA GLU A 325 -0.36 -21.05 31.58
C GLU A 325 0.04 -22.20 32.51
N LYS A 326 0.22 -23.42 31.96
CA LYS A 326 0.73 -24.58 32.74
C LYS A 326 2.17 -24.38 33.23
N GLU A 327 3.03 -23.76 32.42
CA GLU A 327 4.40 -23.42 32.81
C GLU A 327 4.42 -22.38 33.92
N LYS A 328 3.58 -21.35 33.86
CA LYS A 328 3.45 -20.34 34.92
C LYS A 328 2.96 -20.93 36.25
N ARG A 329 2.03 -21.92 36.22
CA ARG A 329 1.54 -22.60 37.42
C ARG A 329 2.55 -23.54 38.04
N LYS A 330 3.55 -24.00 37.33
CA LYS A 330 4.65 -24.85 37.86
C LYS A 330 5.80 -24.04 38.46
N THR A 331 5.84 -22.74 38.18
CA THR A 331 6.88 -21.81 38.65
C THR A 331 6.41 -20.97 39.86
N LEU A 332 5.15 -21.09 40.23
CA LEU A 332 4.55 -20.61 41.49
C LEU A 332 4.42 -21.75 42.49
#